data_5a8ae73784a182a5795abebd17a2facb
#
_entry.id   5a8ae73784a182a5795abebd17a2facb
#
_cell.length_a   1.000
_cell.length_b   1.000
_cell.length_c   1.000
_cell.angle_alpha   90.00
_cell.angle_beta   90.00
_cell.angle_gamma   90.00
#
_symmetry.space_group_name_H-M   'P 1'
#
loop_
_entity.id
_entity.type
_entity.pdbx_description
1 polymer ?
#
loop_
_entity_poly.entity_id
_entity_poly.type
_entity_poly.pdbx_seq_one_letter_code
_entity_poly.pdbx_strand_id
1 'polypeptide(L)'
;MMSRSTVLRHSVPLGALAVCGALLTACAGAGGSGGGSGSHSINVLMVNNPQMADLQKLTADNFTKETGIKVNFTVLPENDVRDKITQDFSSQAGQYDVATISNYETPIYAKNGWLAPLTPYTKKDTTFDQSDILPAMQQSLTASGQIYAEPFYGESSFLMYRKDVFKEKGLSMPANPTWQQVAALAAKADGAKSGMKGICLRGLPGWGEVMAPLTTVVNTMGGTWFDKDWKAQVDSPAFTKATKFYVDLVRAHGEAGAPQSGFAECLNNMEQGKVAMWYDATSAAGSLEAGDSPVAGKMGYAPAPVDQTKSSGWLYTWAWGLQKASKHQDDAWKFISWASSKQYENLVGEKLGWSRVPAGKRTSTYTNAKYVTAASAFAEATANALKTADPKNPGVQARPAPGIQFVGIPEFTDLGTQVSQQISSAIAGKTSVEQALKTSQALAEKVAAKYAAK
;
A
#
# COMPACT_ATOMS: atom_id res chain seq x y z
N MET A 1 -52.87 2.87 42.61
CA MET A 1 -52.98 1.40 42.75
C MET A 1 -51.57 0.87 42.46
N MET A 2 -50.68 0.77 43.32
CA MET A 2 -50.37 -0.17 44.43
C MET A 2 -50.43 -1.65 44.01
N SER A 3 -49.25 -2.26 43.94
CA SER A 3 -48.86 -3.57 44.52
C SER A 3 -47.40 -3.84 44.00
N ARG A 4 -46.36 -3.75 44.72
CA ARG A 4 -45.70 -4.40 45.87
C ARG A 4 -45.41 -5.88 45.70
N SER A 5 -44.11 -6.14 45.75
CA SER A 5 -43.31 -7.19 46.46
C SER A 5 -43.23 -8.55 45.76
N THR A 6 -42.09 -9.25 45.71
CA THR A 6 -41.41 -9.80 46.87
C THR A 6 -39.98 -10.24 46.54
N VAL A 7 -39.05 -9.97 47.45
CA VAL A 7 -37.68 -10.46 47.53
C VAL A 7 -37.68 -11.87 48.16
N LEU A 8 -36.91 -12.83 47.65
CA LEU A 8 -36.50 -14.01 48.40
C LEU A 8 -34.98 -14.22 48.33
N ARG A 9 -34.36 -13.95 49.46
CA ARG A 9 -33.01 -14.42 49.81
C ARG A 9 -33.11 -15.87 50.28
N HIS A 10 -32.18 -16.74 49.89
CA HIS A 10 -31.82 -17.91 50.69
C HIS A 10 -30.31 -18.13 50.66
N SER A 11 -29.82 -18.39 51.83
CA SER A 11 -28.50 -18.42 52.40
C SER A 11 -27.74 -19.74 52.14
N VAL A 12 -26.41 -19.60 52.25
CA VAL A 12 -25.34 -20.58 52.29
C VAL A 12 -25.52 -21.66 53.38
N PRO A 13 -24.95 -22.84 53.25
CA PRO A 13 -23.95 -23.21 54.28
C PRO A 13 -22.59 -23.73 53.78
N LEU A 14 -21.56 -23.41 54.57
CA LEU A 14 -20.23 -24.00 54.65
C LEU A 14 -20.23 -25.45 55.17
N GLY A 15 -19.21 -26.20 54.74
CA GLY A 15 -18.84 -27.46 55.36
C GLY A 15 -17.75 -28.12 54.52
N ALA A 16 -16.56 -28.03 54.87
CA ALA A 16 -15.57 -28.66 55.72
C ALA A 16 -14.72 -29.75 55.02
N LEU A 17 -13.46 -29.52 55.05
CA LEU A 17 -12.21 -30.31 54.97
C LEU A 17 -12.34 -31.86 54.93
N ALA A 18 -11.49 -32.48 54.05
CA ALA A 18 -10.66 -33.65 54.40
C ALA A 18 -9.41 -33.75 53.56
N VAL A 19 -8.31 -33.95 54.25
CA VAL A 19 -6.91 -34.17 53.83
C VAL A 19 -6.69 -35.65 53.57
N CYS A 20 -5.85 -35.98 52.59
CA CYS A 20 -5.01 -37.18 52.46
C CYS A 20 -4.46 -37.22 51.05
N GLY A 21 -3.21 -37.33 50.74
CA GLY A 21 -2.10 -38.00 51.28
C GLY A 21 -1.17 -38.37 50.11
N ALA A 22 0.07 -38.06 50.19
CA ALA A 22 1.12 -38.20 49.18
C ALA A 22 1.32 -39.65 48.67
N LEU A 23 1.67 -39.80 47.38
CA LEU A 23 2.51 -40.89 46.91
C LEU A 23 3.46 -40.37 45.82
N LEU A 24 4.69 -40.14 46.21
CA LEU A 24 5.86 -40.02 45.36
C LEU A 24 6.19 -41.40 44.77
N THR A 25 6.18 -41.49 43.44
CA THR A 25 6.93 -42.55 42.76
C THR A 25 7.84 -41.90 41.73
N ALA A 26 9.07 -41.85 42.05
CA ALA A 26 10.17 -41.58 41.14
C ALA A 26 10.32 -42.79 40.21
N CYS A 27 10.29 -42.58 38.90
CA CYS A 27 10.90 -43.43 37.89
C CYS A 27 11.91 -42.61 37.11
N ALA A 28 13.17 -42.73 37.48
CA ALA A 28 14.29 -42.39 36.62
C ALA A 28 14.33 -43.43 35.50
N GLY A 29 14.24 -42.96 34.26
CA GLY A 29 14.35 -43.79 33.06
C GLY A 29 14.94 -42.99 31.90
N ALA A 30 16.23 -43.16 31.73
CA ALA A 30 17.04 -43.15 30.51
C ALA A 30 16.78 -42.08 29.46
N GLY A 31 17.86 -41.37 29.16
CA GLY A 31 18.05 -40.41 28.10
C GLY A 31 17.51 -40.83 26.71
N GLY A 32 16.80 -39.90 26.18
CA GLY A 32 16.56 -39.75 24.80
C GLY A 32 16.70 -38.27 24.49
N SER A 33 17.81 -37.86 23.89
CA SER A 33 17.97 -36.55 23.25
C SER A 33 17.04 -36.48 22.04
N GLY A 34 15.76 -36.33 22.32
CA GLY A 34 14.78 -35.90 21.34
C GLY A 34 14.92 -34.42 21.20
N GLY A 35 15.63 -33.93 20.17
CA GLY A 35 15.55 -32.58 19.76
C GLY A 35 14.07 -32.21 19.54
N GLY A 36 13.54 -31.38 20.43
CA GLY A 36 12.21 -30.80 20.23
C GLY A 36 12.24 -30.04 18.91
N SER A 37 11.63 -30.63 17.90
CA SER A 37 11.25 -29.87 16.72
C SER A 37 10.17 -28.88 17.17
N GLY A 38 10.61 -27.78 17.75
CA GLY A 38 9.75 -26.59 17.87
C GLY A 38 9.15 -26.36 16.51
N SER A 39 7.84 -26.31 16.42
CA SER A 39 7.17 -26.06 15.15
C SER A 39 7.67 -24.71 14.62
N HIS A 40 8.49 -24.75 13.57
CA HIS A 40 8.95 -23.57 12.90
C HIS A 40 7.76 -22.84 12.34
N SER A 41 7.41 -21.68 12.89
CA SER A 41 6.29 -20.86 12.40
C SER A 41 6.59 -19.39 12.57
N ILE A 42 6.12 -18.60 11.63
CA ILE A 42 6.20 -17.14 11.62
C ILE A 42 4.81 -16.53 11.42
N ASN A 43 4.60 -15.35 11.99
CA ASN A 43 3.40 -14.55 11.82
C ASN A 43 3.68 -13.40 10.85
N VAL A 44 2.91 -13.31 9.77
CA VAL A 44 3.08 -12.30 8.73
C VAL A 44 1.83 -11.43 8.66
N LEU A 45 2.01 -10.12 8.81
CA LEU A 45 0.95 -9.13 8.68
C LEU A 45 1.07 -8.42 7.32
N MET A 46 0.02 -8.48 6.50
CA MET A 46 0.10 -7.94 5.14
C MET A 46 -1.19 -7.27 4.67
N VAL A 47 -1.03 -6.36 3.73
CA VAL A 47 -2.14 -5.66 3.06
C VAL A 47 -2.91 -6.60 2.15
N ASN A 48 -4.21 -6.36 2.01
CA ASN A 48 -5.09 -7.13 1.13
C ASN A 48 -5.02 -6.64 -0.34
N ASN A 49 -3.83 -6.75 -0.94
CA ASN A 49 -3.63 -6.47 -2.37
C ASN A 49 -3.57 -7.77 -3.19
N PRO A 50 -3.86 -7.77 -4.50
CA PRO A 50 -3.86 -8.97 -5.33
C PRO A 50 -2.54 -9.76 -5.25
N GLN A 51 -1.38 -9.09 -5.27
CA GLN A 51 -0.07 -9.73 -5.18
C GLN A 51 0.15 -10.44 -3.83
N MET A 52 -0.42 -9.91 -2.75
CA MET A 52 -0.37 -10.52 -1.41
C MET A 52 -1.30 -11.74 -1.31
N ALA A 53 -2.47 -11.67 -1.94
CA ALA A 53 -3.39 -12.82 -2.04
C ALA A 53 -2.75 -13.97 -2.84
N ASP A 54 -2.03 -13.66 -3.91
CA ASP A 54 -1.26 -14.65 -4.68
C ASP A 54 -0.15 -15.28 -3.84
N LEU A 55 0.57 -14.48 -3.05
CA LEU A 55 1.60 -14.98 -2.14
C LEU A 55 1.01 -15.95 -1.12
N GLN A 56 -0.08 -15.57 -0.47
CA GLN A 56 -0.76 -16.42 0.51
C GLN A 56 -1.15 -17.76 -0.12
N LYS A 57 -1.74 -17.74 -1.32
CA LYS A 57 -2.17 -18.93 -2.06
C LYS A 57 -1.00 -19.87 -2.38
N LEU A 58 0.16 -19.33 -2.73
CA LEU A 58 1.32 -20.13 -3.16
C LEU A 58 2.22 -20.60 -2.02
N THR A 59 2.12 -20.03 -0.82
CA THR A 59 3.06 -20.26 0.29
C THR A 59 3.03 -21.68 0.80
N ALA A 60 1.85 -22.27 1.04
CA ALA A 60 1.73 -23.58 1.67
C ALA A 60 2.39 -24.71 0.86
N ASP A 61 2.08 -24.75 -0.43
CA ASP A 61 2.51 -25.81 -1.35
C ASP A 61 3.95 -25.66 -1.86
N ASN A 62 4.55 -24.48 -1.63
CA ASN A 62 5.92 -24.20 -2.09
C ASN A 62 6.84 -23.93 -0.89
N PHE A 63 6.80 -22.74 -0.30
CA PHE A 63 7.67 -22.35 0.81
C PHE A 63 7.56 -23.26 2.02
N THR A 64 6.34 -23.48 2.55
CA THR A 64 6.14 -24.30 3.75
C THR A 64 6.51 -25.76 3.49
N LYS A 65 6.14 -26.29 2.33
CA LYS A 65 6.48 -27.66 1.93
C LYS A 65 7.99 -27.89 1.82
N GLU A 66 8.72 -26.90 1.31
CA GLU A 66 10.17 -26.97 1.10
C GLU A 66 10.95 -26.78 2.40
N THR A 67 10.54 -25.81 3.23
CA THR A 67 11.31 -25.37 4.41
C THR A 67 10.83 -25.96 5.73
N GLY A 68 9.62 -26.49 5.79
CA GLY A 68 8.95 -26.89 7.04
C GLY A 68 8.45 -25.70 7.87
N ILE A 69 8.65 -24.45 7.43
CA ILE A 69 8.23 -23.25 8.17
C ILE A 69 6.77 -22.95 7.85
N LYS A 70 5.92 -22.98 8.87
CA LYS A 70 4.52 -22.56 8.73
C LYS A 70 4.41 -21.05 8.75
N VAL A 71 3.64 -20.48 7.81
CA VAL A 71 3.37 -19.05 7.76
C VAL A 71 1.91 -18.78 8.12
N ASN A 72 1.72 -18.04 9.21
CA ASN A 72 0.40 -17.60 9.66
C ASN A 72 0.16 -16.17 9.16
N PHE A 73 -0.72 -16.02 8.17
CA PHE A 73 -1.03 -14.72 7.60
C PHE A 73 -2.17 -14.02 8.34
N THR A 74 -1.98 -12.74 8.65
CA THR A 74 -3.04 -11.79 8.96
C THR A 74 -3.12 -10.80 7.80
N VAL A 75 -4.26 -10.76 7.12
CA VAL A 75 -4.48 -9.93 5.92
C VAL A 75 -5.53 -8.89 6.24
N LEU A 76 -5.22 -7.61 6.10
CA LEU A 76 -6.10 -6.50 6.45
C LEU A 76 -6.20 -5.47 5.31
N PRO A 77 -7.29 -4.69 5.25
CA PRO A 77 -7.37 -3.50 4.40
C PRO A 77 -6.22 -2.53 4.68
N GLU A 78 -5.90 -1.66 3.72
CA GLU A 78 -4.69 -0.83 3.78
C GLU A 78 -4.58 0.04 5.03
N ASN A 79 -5.64 0.75 5.42
CA ASN A 79 -5.62 1.57 6.63
C ASN A 79 -5.42 0.73 7.90
N ASP A 80 -6.17 -0.38 8.01
CA ASP A 80 -6.13 -1.24 9.21
C ASP A 80 -4.75 -1.92 9.37
N VAL A 81 -4.15 -2.37 8.25
CA VAL A 81 -2.82 -3.00 8.29
C VAL A 81 -1.75 -2.00 8.72
N ARG A 82 -1.78 -0.75 8.25
CA ARG A 82 -0.83 0.30 8.61
C ARG A 82 -0.90 0.64 10.09
N ASP A 83 -2.10 0.79 10.63
CA ASP A 83 -2.32 1.06 12.06
C ASP A 83 -1.84 -0.12 12.91
N LYS A 84 -2.16 -1.36 12.50
CA LYS A 84 -1.77 -2.56 13.21
C LYS A 84 -0.25 -2.76 13.21
N ILE A 85 0.43 -2.52 12.08
CA ILE A 85 1.90 -2.59 11.99
C ILE A 85 2.54 -1.54 12.90
N THR A 86 2.06 -0.29 12.83
CA THR A 86 2.58 0.79 13.66
C THR A 86 2.43 0.46 15.15
N GLN A 87 1.27 -0.05 15.55
CA GLN A 87 1.01 -0.45 16.93
C GLN A 87 1.95 -1.56 17.41
N ASP A 88 2.08 -2.66 16.64
CA ASP A 88 2.88 -3.82 17.03
C ASP A 88 4.37 -3.52 17.00
N PHE A 89 4.84 -2.84 15.93
CA PHE A 89 6.26 -2.54 15.75
C PHE A 89 6.75 -1.45 16.71
N SER A 90 5.96 -0.41 16.98
CA SER A 90 6.35 0.64 17.93
C SER A 90 6.42 0.15 19.37
N SER A 91 5.51 -0.74 19.76
CA SER A 91 5.51 -1.34 21.10
C SER A 91 6.50 -2.48 21.24
N GLN A 92 7.10 -2.97 20.15
CA GLN A 92 7.96 -4.16 20.09
C GLN A 92 7.29 -5.41 20.72
N ALA A 93 5.96 -5.51 20.50
CA ALA A 93 5.15 -6.60 21.06
C ALA A 93 5.51 -7.98 20.49
N GLY A 94 6.03 -8.03 19.26
CA GLY A 94 6.47 -9.26 18.61
C GLY A 94 5.33 -10.20 18.27
N GLN A 95 4.12 -9.67 18.05
CA GLN A 95 2.99 -10.47 17.57
C GLN A 95 3.20 -10.92 16.13
N TYR A 96 3.87 -10.10 15.34
CA TYR A 96 4.20 -10.36 13.94
C TYR A 96 5.71 -10.34 13.75
N ASP A 97 6.23 -11.34 13.07
CA ASP A 97 7.66 -11.42 12.75
C ASP A 97 8.00 -10.57 11.54
N VAL A 98 7.10 -10.60 10.54
CA VAL A 98 7.23 -9.88 9.26
C VAL A 98 5.97 -9.08 8.99
N ALA A 99 6.14 -7.88 8.44
CA ALA A 99 5.00 -7.09 7.96
C ALA A 99 5.30 -6.43 6.62
N THR A 100 4.23 -6.16 5.84
CA THR A 100 4.32 -5.31 4.66
C THR A 100 4.45 -3.86 5.08
N ILE A 101 5.59 -3.26 4.77
CA ILE A 101 5.85 -1.83 4.95
C ILE A 101 6.21 -1.19 3.62
N SER A 102 6.45 0.10 3.60
CA SER A 102 6.79 0.80 2.38
C SER A 102 8.15 1.51 2.46
N ASN A 103 8.59 2.01 1.31
CA ASN A 103 9.74 2.91 1.22
C ASN A 103 9.53 4.23 1.99
N TYR A 104 8.29 4.61 2.28
CA TYR A 104 7.98 5.74 3.17
C TYR A 104 8.21 5.38 4.64
N GLU A 105 7.72 4.23 5.09
CA GLU A 105 7.77 3.80 6.49
C GLU A 105 9.15 3.27 6.89
N THR A 106 9.86 2.60 5.98
CA THR A 106 11.14 1.95 6.26
C THR A 106 12.17 2.87 6.93
N PRO A 107 12.50 4.08 6.43
CA PRO A 107 13.49 4.94 7.08
C PRO A 107 13.01 5.45 8.45
N ILE A 108 11.71 5.65 8.63
CA ILE A 108 11.11 6.08 9.89
C ILE A 108 11.21 4.96 10.94
N TYR A 109 10.82 3.74 10.57
CA TYR A 109 10.84 2.58 11.48
C TYR A 109 12.27 2.14 11.81
N ALA A 110 13.18 2.22 10.84
CA ALA A 110 14.61 1.97 11.07
C ALA A 110 15.21 2.96 12.07
N LYS A 111 14.93 4.27 11.89
CA LYS A 111 15.39 5.32 12.82
C LYS A 111 14.86 5.12 14.24
N ASN A 112 13.63 4.64 14.38
CA ASN A 112 13.01 4.35 15.67
C ASN A 112 13.48 3.01 16.28
N GLY A 113 14.28 2.22 15.54
CA GLY A 113 14.79 0.94 16.02
C GLY A 113 13.72 -0.16 16.06
N TRP A 114 12.67 -0.05 15.27
CA TRP A 114 11.57 -1.03 15.21
C TRP A 114 11.85 -2.19 14.28
N LEU A 115 12.76 -2.01 13.32
CA LEU A 115 13.15 -3.03 12.34
C LEU A 115 14.50 -3.67 12.68
N ALA A 116 14.64 -4.94 12.40
CA ALA A 116 15.92 -5.61 12.33
C ALA A 116 16.61 -5.27 10.99
N PRO A 117 17.95 -5.00 10.98
CA PRO A 117 18.66 -4.82 9.73
C PRO A 117 18.76 -6.14 8.95
N LEU A 118 18.49 -6.10 7.67
CA LEU A 118 18.58 -7.27 6.78
C LEU A 118 19.96 -7.45 6.15
N THR A 119 20.82 -6.43 6.19
CA THR A 119 22.18 -6.50 5.62
C THR A 119 23.01 -7.71 6.07
N PRO A 120 22.96 -8.17 7.34
CA PRO A 120 23.68 -9.37 7.74
C PRO A 120 23.19 -10.64 7.04
N TYR A 121 21.90 -10.69 6.71
CA TYR A 121 21.27 -11.81 6.01
C TYR A 121 21.59 -11.76 4.51
N THR A 122 21.41 -10.59 3.86
CA THR A 122 21.68 -10.44 2.42
C THR A 122 23.14 -10.72 2.06
N LYS A 123 24.09 -10.42 2.95
CA LYS A 123 25.51 -10.75 2.77
C LYS A 123 25.81 -12.25 2.84
N LYS A 124 25.00 -13.02 3.55
CA LYS A 124 25.17 -14.48 3.71
C LYS A 124 24.39 -15.26 2.66
N ASP A 125 23.27 -14.74 2.22
CA ASP A 125 22.37 -15.38 1.24
C ASP A 125 22.81 -15.01 -0.19
N THR A 126 23.73 -15.78 -0.73
CA THR A 126 24.23 -15.62 -2.10
C THR A 126 23.20 -16.01 -3.17
N THR A 127 22.11 -16.69 -2.79
CA THR A 127 21.07 -17.17 -3.72
C THR A 127 20.01 -16.12 -3.96
N PHE A 128 19.86 -15.15 -3.06
CA PHE A 128 18.88 -14.06 -3.19
C PHE A 128 19.17 -13.12 -4.35
N ASP A 129 20.44 -12.98 -4.74
CA ASP A 129 20.90 -12.05 -5.79
C ASP A 129 20.45 -10.60 -5.54
N GLN A 130 21.03 -10.00 -4.49
CA GLN A 130 20.76 -8.61 -4.11
C GLN A 130 21.09 -7.62 -5.24
N SER A 131 22.04 -7.95 -6.09
CA SER A 131 22.47 -7.08 -7.21
C SER A 131 21.43 -6.94 -8.31
N ASP A 132 20.47 -7.87 -8.40
CA ASP A 132 19.35 -7.83 -9.33
C ASP A 132 18.22 -6.85 -8.88
N ILE A 133 18.23 -6.44 -7.61
CA ILE A 133 17.27 -5.44 -7.11
C ILE A 133 17.58 -4.08 -7.75
N LEU A 134 16.54 -3.42 -8.27
CA LEU A 134 16.66 -2.08 -8.86
C LEU A 134 17.26 -1.09 -7.86
N PRO A 135 18.32 -0.34 -8.21
CA PRO A 135 19.04 0.53 -7.28
C PRO A 135 18.15 1.54 -6.56
N ALA A 136 17.15 2.11 -7.23
CA ALA A 136 16.21 3.06 -6.64
C ALA A 136 15.35 2.39 -5.55
N MET A 137 14.93 1.14 -5.75
CA MET A 137 14.18 0.36 -4.76
C MET A 137 15.03 0.06 -3.55
N GLN A 138 16.25 -0.46 -3.76
CA GLN A 138 17.18 -0.75 -2.67
C GLN A 138 17.52 0.50 -1.86
N GLN A 139 17.83 1.61 -2.54
CA GLN A 139 18.14 2.89 -1.88
C GLN A 139 16.98 3.37 -1.02
N SER A 140 15.76 3.25 -1.48
CA SER A 140 14.56 3.70 -0.76
C SER A 140 14.25 2.88 0.50
N LEU A 141 14.79 1.66 0.59
CA LEU A 141 14.63 0.72 1.72
C LEU A 141 15.89 0.61 2.60
N THR A 142 16.85 1.51 2.38
CA THR A 142 18.12 1.59 3.10
C THR A 142 18.13 2.82 4.02
N ALA A 143 18.55 2.64 5.26
CA ALA A 143 18.80 3.73 6.21
C ALA A 143 20.15 3.52 6.90
N SER A 144 20.93 4.60 7.11
CA SER A 144 22.24 4.55 7.77
C SER A 144 23.16 3.45 7.20
N GLY A 145 23.13 3.22 5.89
CA GLY A 145 23.96 2.22 5.20
C GLY A 145 23.52 0.75 5.43
N GLN A 146 22.37 0.51 6.02
CA GLN A 146 21.80 -0.83 6.25
C GLN A 146 20.49 -0.98 5.49
N ILE A 147 20.25 -2.14 4.91
CA ILE A 147 18.97 -2.55 4.34
C ILE A 147 18.05 -2.94 5.48
N TYR A 148 16.82 -2.41 5.52
CA TYR A 148 15.82 -2.71 6.56
C TYR A 148 14.55 -3.36 6.03
N ALA A 149 14.36 -3.39 4.72
CA ALA A 149 13.28 -4.11 4.09
C ALA A 149 13.70 -4.60 2.71
N GLU A 150 13.11 -5.71 2.25
CA GLU A 150 13.29 -6.19 0.88
C GLU A 150 12.03 -5.93 0.05
N PRO A 151 12.15 -5.43 -1.18
CA PRO A 151 11.00 -5.08 -1.99
C PRO A 151 10.24 -6.34 -2.42
N PHE A 152 8.92 -6.30 -2.27
CA PHE A 152 8.03 -7.33 -2.80
C PHE A 152 7.55 -6.97 -4.21
N TYR A 153 7.12 -5.72 -4.41
CA TYR A 153 6.92 -5.12 -5.73
C TYR A 153 7.05 -3.61 -5.65
N GLY A 154 7.43 -3.01 -6.77
CA GLY A 154 7.53 -1.55 -6.94
C GLY A 154 6.47 -1.04 -7.89
N GLU A 155 5.99 0.17 -7.64
CA GLU A 155 4.97 0.80 -8.46
C GLU A 155 5.17 2.31 -8.60
N SER A 156 4.70 2.82 -9.71
CA SER A 156 4.42 4.22 -9.93
C SER A 156 2.90 4.38 -10.10
N SER A 157 2.45 5.47 -10.67
CA SER A 157 1.06 5.67 -11.08
C SER A 157 0.94 6.00 -12.56
N PHE A 158 -0.20 5.63 -13.13
CA PHE A 158 -0.55 5.96 -14.51
C PHE A 158 -2.08 5.99 -14.69
N LEU A 159 -2.53 6.46 -15.86
CA LEU A 159 -3.94 6.48 -16.21
C LEU A 159 -4.29 5.22 -17.00
N MET A 160 -5.19 4.43 -16.44
CA MET A 160 -5.80 3.25 -17.06
C MET A 160 -7.11 3.64 -17.74
N TYR A 161 -7.38 3.11 -18.93
CA TYR A 161 -8.63 3.42 -19.64
C TYR A 161 -9.11 2.25 -20.51
N ARG A 162 -10.39 2.18 -20.74
CA ARG A 162 -11.06 1.17 -21.57
C ARG A 162 -10.95 1.55 -23.06
N LYS A 163 -10.01 0.89 -23.78
CA LYS A 163 -9.82 1.10 -25.23
C LYS A 163 -11.08 0.83 -26.06
N ASP A 164 -11.84 -0.19 -25.67
CA ASP A 164 -13.08 -0.56 -26.34
C ASP A 164 -14.14 0.55 -26.22
N VAL A 165 -14.31 1.13 -25.02
CA VAL A 165 -15.22 2.25 -24.78
C VAL A 165 -14.77 3.51 -25.54
N PHE A 166 -13.48 3.79 -25.52
CA PHE A 166 -12.92 4.94 -26.24
C PHE A 166 -13.14 4.82 -27.75
N LYS A 167 -12.89 3.63 -28.31
CA LYS A 167 -13.14 3.34 -29.72
C LYS A 167 -14.63 3.50 -30.08
N GLU A 168 -15.53 2.95 -29.27
CA GLU A 168 -16.98 3.04 -29.46
C GLU A 168 -17.48 4.50 -29.46
N LYS A 169 -16.90 5.33 -28.59
CA LYS A 169 -17.26 6.76 -28.44
C LYS A 169 -16.45 7.70 -29.34
N GLY A 170 -15.55 7.19 -30.17
CA GLY A 170 -14.69 8.03 -31.02
C GLY A 170 -13.72 8.90 -30.22
N LEU A 171 -13.31 8.45 -29.02
CA LEU A 171 -12.38 9.13 -28.13
C LEU A 171 -10.95 8.67 -28.38
N SER A 172 -9.99 9.55 -28.17
CA SER A 172 -8.56 9.23 -28.23
C SER A 172 -7.87 9.71 -26.97
N MET A 173 -7.05 8.84 -26.36
CA MET A 173 -6.21 9.19 -25.23
C MET A 173 -4.94 9.88 -25.76
N PRO A 174 -4.60 11.09 -25.28
CA PRO A 174 -3.32 11.74 -25.61
C PRO A 174 -2.14 10.92 -25.11
N ALA A 175 -1.01 10.97 -25.82
CA ALA A 175 0.22 10.28 -25.42
C ALA A 175 0.75 10.74 -24.05
N ASN A 176 0.60 12.03 -23.74
CA ASN A 176 0.91 12.63 -22.43
C ASN A 176 -0.31 13.45 -22.00
N PRO A 177 -1.30 12.85 -21.33
CA PRO A 177 -2.55 13.52 -21.01
C PRO A 177 -2.34 14.60 -19.93
N THR A 178 -3.05 15.72 -20.10
CA THR A 178 -3.22 16.69 -19.01
C THR A 178 -4.46 16.35 -18.19
N TRP A 179 -4.50 16.81 -16.92
CA TRP A 179 -5.68 16.62 -16.07
C TRP A 179 -6.95 17.23 -16.66
N GLN A 180 -6.83 18.36 -17.38
CA GLN A 180 -7.96 18.99 -18.09
C GLN A 180 -8.47 18.11 -19.23
N GLN A 181 -7.56 17.46 -19.97
CA GLN A 181 -7.95 16.50 -21.02
C GLN A 181 -8.61 15.27 -20.41
N VAL A 182 -8.09 14.75 -19.28
CA VAL A 182 -8.69 13.62 -18.56
C VAL A 182 -10.09 13.95 -18.08
N ALA A 183 -10.31 15.13 -17.49
CA ALA A 183 -11.65 15.57 -17.08
C ALA A 183 -12.64 15.66 -18.27
N ALA A 184 -12.19 16.20 -19.40
CA ALA A 184 -13.01 16.26 -20.61
C ALA A 184 -13.32 14.86 -21.19
N LEU A 185 -12.38 13.92 -21.10
CA LEU A 185 -12.59 12.53 -21.51
C LEU A 185 -13.51 11.80 -20.54
N ALA A 186 -13.38 12.05 -19.23
CA ALA A 186 -14.28 11.49 -18.21
C ALA A 186 -15.74 11.91 -18.48
N ALA A 187 -15.98 13.20 -18.74
CA ALA A 187 -17.30 13.71 -19.08
C ALA A 187 -17.90 13.05 -20.32
N LYS A 188 -17.09 12.81 -21.38
CA LYS A 188 -17.54 12.16 -22.61
C LYS A 188 -17.75 10.66 -22.47
N ALA A 189 -17.02 10.01 -21.57
CA ALA A 189 -17.13 8.58 -21.32
C ALA A 189 -18.19 8.25 -20.26
N ASP A 190 -18.64 9.23 -19.46
CA ASP A 190 -19.70 9.04 -18.47
C ASP A 190 -21.00 8.61 -19.17
N GLY A 191 -21.61 7.52 -18.72
CA GLY A 191 -22.78 6.93 -19.34
C GLY A 191 -22.52 6.25 -20.69
N ALA A 192 -21.27 6.00 -21.08
CA ALA A 192 -20.94 5.29 -22.32
C ALA A 192 -21.60 3.92 -22.42
N LYS A 193 -21.71 3.23 -21.30
CA LYS A 193 -22.51 2.01 -21.10
C LYS A 193 -23.44 2.24 -19.91
N SER A 194 -24.52 1.47 -19.83
CA SER A 194 -25.49 1.58 -18.73
C SER A 194 -24.77 1.47 -17.38
N GLY A 195 -24.91 2.50 -16.54
CA GLY A 195 -24.30 2.56 -15.21
C GLY A 195 -22.79 2.84 -15.19
N MET A 196 -22.12 2.96 -16.34
CA MET A 196 -20.68 3.27 -16.39
C MET A 196 -20.44 4.75 -16.07
N LYS A 197 -19.44 5.01 -15.22
CA LYS A 197 -18.96 6.33 -14.89
C LYS A 197 -17.67 6.67 -15.65
N GLY A 198 -17.37 7.97 -15.74
CA GLY A 198 -16.23 8.45 -16.50
C GLY A 198 -14.88 8.04 -15.92
N ILE A 199 -14.74 8.11 -14.60
CA ILE A 199 -13.45 7.83 -13.94
C ILE A 199 -13.66 7.31 -12.52
N CYS A 200 -12.75 6.43 -12.03
CA CYS A 200 -12.54 6.17 -10.62
C CYS A 200 -11.33 6.95 -10.12
N LEU A 201 -11.49 7.64 -9.01
CA LEU A 201 -10.41 8.24 -8.23
C LEU A 201 -10.68 7.94 -6.76
N ARG A 202 -9.64 7.59 -5.99
CA ARG A 202 -9.81 7.27 -4.58
C ARG A 202 -10.45 8.43 -3.82
N GLY A 203 -11.46 8.14 -3.01
CA GLY A 203 -12.09 9.09 -2.09
C GLY A 203 -12.14 8.61 -0.64
N LEU A 204 -11.71 7.35 -0.40
CA LEU A 204 -11.62 6.75 0.93
C LEU A 204 -10.63 7.54 1.80
N PRO A 205 -11.00 7.96 3.02
CA PRO A 205 -10.05 8.59 3.95
C PRO A 205 -8.88 7.66 4.24
N GLY A 206 -7.69 8.22 4.33
CA GLY A 206 -6.45 7.53 4.65
C GLY A 206 -5.27 8.24 4.01
N TRP A 207 -4.14 8.33 4.73
CA TRP A 207 -2.94 8.94 4.19
C TRP A 207 -2.40 8.17 2.97
N GLY A 208 -2.58 6.84 2.94
CA GLY A 208 -2.23 5.96 1.82
C GLY A 208 -3.33 5.85 0.77
N GLU A 209 -4.55 6.30 1.06
CA GLU A 209 -5.71 6.21 0.17
C GLU A 209 -5.91 7.50 -0.64
N VAL A 210 -6.91 8.33 -0.35
CA VAL A 210 -7.20 9.54 -1.15
C VAL A 210 -6.01 10.49 -1.25
N MET A 211 -5.14 10.53 -0.23
CA MET A 211 -4.00 11.46 -0.26
C MET A 211 -2.93 11.05 -1.28
N ALA A 212 -2.78 9.77 -1.62
CA ALA A 212 -1.80 9.33 -2.61
C ALA A 212 -2.06 9.94 -4.00
N PRO A 213 -3.21 9.72 -4.67
CA PRO A 213 -3.48 10.37 -5.95
C PRO A 213 -3.67 11.88 -5.83
N LEU A 214 -4.35 12.39 -4.80
CA LEU A 214 -4.57 13.83 -4.65
C LEU A 214 -3.26 14.61 -4.52
N THR A 215 -2.29 14.13 -3.73
CA THR A 215 -1.00 14.83 -3.58
C THR A 215 -0.26 14.93 -4.90
N THR A 216 -0.33 13.93 -5.78
CA THR A 216 0.27 14.02 -7.12
C THR A 216 -0.42 15.06 -7.99
N VAL A 217 -1.75 15.19 -7.90
CA VAL A 217 -2.51 16.26 -8.55
C VAL A 217 -2.10 17.64 -8.03
N VAL A 218 -1.99 17.78 -6.71
CA VAL A 218 -1.49 19.01 -6.06
C VAL A 218 -0.11 19.38 -6.57
N ASN A 219 0.82 18.42 -6.59
CA ASN A 219 2.19 18.65 -7.03
C ASN A 219 2.27 19.15 -8.47
N THR A 220 1.55 18.49 -9.42
CA THR A 220 1.59 18.89 -10.83
C THR A 220 0.86 20.19 -11.11
N MET A 221 -0.13 20.56 -10.28
CA MET A 221 -0.86 21.83 -10.37
C MET A 221 -0.17 23.00 -9.63
N GLY A 222 1.05 22.78 -9.13
CA GLY A 222 1.88 23.84 -8.53
C GLY A 222 1.69 24.02 -7.04
N GLY A 223 0.94 23.15 -6.35
CA GLY A 223 0.80 23.16 -4.90
C GLY A 223 1.93 22.37 -4.18
N THR A 224 2.01 22.54 -2.89
CA THR A 224 2.88 21.77 -1.98
C THR A 224 2.28 21.75 -0.58
N TRP A 225 2.65 20.76 0.24
CA TRP A 225 2.23 20.70 1.64
C TRP A 225 2.90 21.77 2.50
N PHE A 226 4.21 21.93 2.31
CA PHE A 226 5.06 22.90 3.00
C PHE A 226 5.99 23.54 1.98
N ASP A 227 6.28 24.83 2.13
CA ASP A 227 7.35 25.46 1.38
C ASP A 227 8.72 25.13 1.98
N LYS A 228 9.80 25.58 1.33
CA LYS A 228 11.19 25.31 1.75
C LYS A 228 11.50 25.75 3.19
N ASP A 229 10.75 26.70 3.74
CA ASP A 229 10.91 27.26 5.08
C ASP A 229 9.93 26.65 6.08
N TRP A 230 9.35 25.50 5.78
CA TRP A 230 8.36 24.78 6.58
C TRP A 230 7.05 25.53 6.83
N LYS A 231 6.71 26.54 6.04
CA LYS A 231 5.39 27.16 6.14
C LYS A 231 4.35 26.25 5.46
N ALA A 232 3.29 25.95 6.19
CA ALA A 232 2.17 25.16 5.67
C ALA A 232 1.48 25.87 4.48
N GLN A 233 1.14 25.12 3.43
CA GLN A 233 0.61 25.61 2.16
C GLN A 233 -0.68 24.88 1.72
N VAL A 234 -1.37 24.23 2.67
CA VAL A 234 -2.52 23.37 2.34
C VAL A 234 -3.76 24.14 1.92
N ASP A 235 -3.88 25.41 2.30
CA ASP A 235 -4.94 26.31 1.83
C ASP A 235 -4.47 27.34 0.78
N SER A 236 -3.24 27.19 0.26
CA SER A 236 -2.71 28.05 -0.79
C SER A 236 -3.58 27.98 -2.05
N PRO A 237 -3.57 29.04 -2.89
CA PRO A 237 -4.39 29.05 -4.12
C PRO A 237 -4.15 27.84 -5.03
N ALA A 238 -2.89 27.38 -5.15
CA ALA A 238 -2.55 26.23 -5.99
C ALA A 238 -3.06 24.92 -5.40
N PHE A 239 -2.90 24.70 -4.09
CA PHE A 239 -3.44 23.52 -3.41
C PHE A 239 -4.97 23.50 -3.47
N THR A 240 -5.61 24.64 -3.22
CA THR A 240 -7.06 24.80 -3.31
C THR A 240 -7.58 24.50 -4.73
N LYS A 241 -6.92 25.03 -5.78
CA LYS A 241 -7.26 24.74 -7.17
C LYS A 241 -7.20 23.25 -7.47
N ALA A 242 -6.13 22.57 -7.06
CA ALA A 242 -5.93 21.16 -7.29
C ALA A 242 -6.96 20.29 -6.55
N THR A 243 -7.21 20.59 -5.28
CA THR A 243 -8.21 19.87 -4.48
C THR A 243 -9.62 20.07 -5.03
N LYS A 244 -9.97 21.31 -5.38
CA LYS A 244 -11.28 21.60 -6.00
C LYS A 244 -11.46 20.86 -7.31
N PHE A 245 -10.43 20.86 -8.17
CA PHE A 245 -10.44 20.09 -9.41
C PHE A 245 -10.70 18.59 -9.17
N TYR A 246 -9.97 17.99 -8.21
CA TYR A 246 -10.11 16.58 -7.86
C TYR A 246 -11.52 16.26 -7.35
N VAL A 247 -12.01 17.04 -6.40
CA VAL A 247 -13.35 16.86 -5.80
C VAL A 247 -14.45 17.04 -6.83
N ASP A 248 -14.36 18.10 -7.67
CA ASP A 248 -15.36 18.37 -8.71
C ASP A 248 -15.38 17.25 -9.77
N LEU A 249 -14.22 16.73 -10.18
CA LEU A 249 -14.13 15.62 -11.13
C LEU A 249 -14.76 14.34 -10.57
N VAL A 250 -14.46 13.98 -9.33
CA VAL A 250 -15.04 12.81 -8.66
C VAL A 250 -16.55 12.97 -8.50
N ARG A 251 -17.02 14.13 -8.08
CA ARG A 251 -18.46 14.38 -7.87
C ARG A 251 -19.27 14.41 -9.17
N ALA A 252 -18.68 14.88 -10.24
CA ALA A 252 -19.37 15.00 -11.54
C ALA A 252 -19.36 13.68 -12.32
N HIS A 253 -18.25 12.95 -12.33
CA HIS A 253 -18.00 11.82 -13.23
C HIS A 253 -17.46 10.57 -12.57
N GLY A 254 -17.30 10.58 -11.24
CA GLY A 254 -16.94 9.41 -10.44
C GLY A 254 -18.15 8.56 -10.03
N GLU A 255 -17.89 7.40 -9.44
CA GLU A 255 -18.95 6.53 -8.91
C GLU A 255 -19.59 7.12 -7.64
N ALA A 256 -20.83 6.74 -7.37
CA ALA A 256 -21.58 7.23 -6.21
C ALA A 256 -20.97 6.85 -4.86
N GLY A 257 -20.20 5.76 -4.80
CA GLY A 257 -19.47 5.28 -3.62
C GLY A 257 -18.09 5.90 -3.43
N ALA A 258 -17.70 6.91 -4.18
CA ALA A 258 -16.35 7.49 -4.17
C ALA A 258 -15.77 7.79 -2.77
N PRO A 259 -16.52 8.32 -1.79
CA PRO A 259 -15.99 8.51 -0.42
C PRO A 259 -15.59 7.23 0.33
N GLN A 260 -15.99 6.06 -0.16
CA GLN A 260 -15.62 4.74 0.36
C GLN A 260 -14.71 3.96 -0.61
N SER A 261 -14.35 4.56 -1.76
CA SER A 261 -13.54 3.89 -2.77
C SER A 261 -12.06 4.19 -2.56
N GLY A 262 -11.31 3.15 -2.23
CA GLY A 262 -9.86 3.08 -2.23
C GLY A 262 -9.34 2.35 -3.48
N PHE A 263 -8.11 1.81 -3.38
CA PHE A 263 -7.50 1.03 -4.46
C PHE A 263 -8.34 -0.20 -4.85
N ALA A 264 -8.77 -0.99 -3.85
CA ALA A 264 -9.47 -2.25 -4.11
C ALA A 264 -10.84 -2.04 -4.77
N GLU A 265 -11.58 -1.01 -4.34
CA GLU A 265 -12.89 -0.68 -4.90
C GLU A 265 -12.77 -0.15 -6.33
N CYS A 266 -11.78 0.71 -6.61
CA CYS A 266 -11.53 1.20 -7.97
C CYS A 266 -11.07 0.08 -8.92
N LEU A 267 -10.21 -0.85 -8.46
CA LEU A 267 -9.84 -2.04 -9.23
C LEU A 267 -11.10 -2.85 -9.60
N ASN A 268 -11.92 -3.15 -8.62
CA ASN A 268 -13.15 -3.91 -8.78
C ASN A 268 -14.14 -3.20 -9.73
N ASN A 269 -14.30 -1.88 -9.60
CA ASN A 269 -15.14 -1.09 -10.50
C ASN A 269 -14.63 -1.10 -11.95
N MET A 270 -13.31 -1.09 -12.16
CA MET A 270 -12.71 -1.20 -13.49
C MET A 270 -12.94 -2.60 -14.08
N GLU A 271 -12.68 -3.66 -13.32
CA GLU A 271 -12.89 -5.06 -13.76
C GLU A 271 -14.36 -5.34 -14.09
N GLN A 272 -15.28 -4.80 -13.30
CA GLN A 272 -16.72 -4.94 -13.55
C GLN A 272 -17.25 -4.03 -14.67
N GLY A 273 -16.39 -3.21 -15.28
CA GLY A 273 -16.78 -2.29 -16.35
C GLY A 273 -17.68 -1.14 -15.89
N LYS A 274 -17.63 -0.79 -14.62
CA LYS A 274 -18.41 0.32 -14.03
C LYS A 274 -17.78 1.69 -14.27
N VAL A 275 -16.50 1.72 -14.66
CA VAL A 275 -15.78 2.97 -14.95
C VAL A 275 -15.00 2.86 -16.25
N ALA A 276 -14.87 3.98 -16.96
CA ALA A 276 -14.16 4.07 -18.23
C ALA A 276 -12.67 4.35 -18.06
N MET A 277 -12.29 5.05 -17.00
CA MET A 277 -10.92 5.42 -16.65
C MET A 277 -10.66 5.23 -15.16
N TRP A 278 -9.37 5.07 -14.82
CA TRP A 278 -8.89 5.00 -13.45
C TRP A 278 -7.44 5.50 -13.39
N TYR A 279 -7.16 6.46 -12.52
CA TYR A 279 -5.79 6.90 -12.23
C TYR A 279 -5.35 6.33 -10.90
N ASP A 280 -4.35 5.46 -10.94
CA ASP A 280 -3.86 4.76 -9.74
C ASP A 280 -2.52 4.06 -9.98
N ALA A 281 -2.13 3.20 -9.02
CA ALA A 281 -0.92 2.38 -9.02
C ALA A 281 -0.76 1.53 -10.28
N THR A 282 0.45 1.51 -10.81
CA THR A 282 0.80 0.69 -11.98
C THR A 282 0.66 -0.82 -11.71
N SER A 283 0.72 -1.23 -10.45
CA SER A 283 0.57 -2.62 -10.02
C SER A 283 -0.82 -3.22 -10.32
N ALA A 284 -1.85 -2.37 -10.51
CA ALA A 284 -3.19 -2.80 -10.89
C ALA A 284 -3.24 -3.47 -12.28
N ALA A 285 -2.35 -3.09 -13.20
CA ALA A 285 -2.35 -3.59 -14.56
C ALA A 285 -2.22 -5.11 -14.63
N GLY A 286 -1.44 -5.72 -13.75
CA GLY A 286 -1.29 -7.17 -13.68
C GLY A 286 -2.60 -7.91 -13.45
N SER A 287 -3.48 -7.36 -12.60
CA SER A 287 -4.82 -7.91 -12.36
C SER A 287 -5.77 -7.63 -13.53
N LEU A 288 -5.74 -6.40 -14.08
CA LEU A 288 -6.60 -6.04 -15.21
C LEU A 288 -6.30 -6.83 -16.48
N GLU A 289 -5.05 -7.26 -16.68
CA GLU A 289 -4.60 -8.07 -17.83
C GLU A 289 -4.44 -9.56 -17.47
N ALA A 290 -4.88 -10.00 -16.28
CA ALA A 290 -4.90 -11.42 -15.94
C ALA A 290 -5.84 -12.20 -16.86
N GLY A 291 -5.51 -13.45 -17.14
CA GLY A 291 -6.26 -14.28 -18.11
C GLY A 291 -7.73 -14.50 -17.75
N ASP A 292 -8.10 -14.36 -16.48
CA ASP A 292 -9.45 -14.44 -15.94
C ASP A 292 -10.15 -13.08 -15.77
N SER A 293 -9.45 -11.99 -16.07
CA SER A 293 -10.02 -10.64 -15.96
C SER A 293 -11.01 -10.34 -17.09
N PRO A 294 -12.23 -9.87 -16.77
CA PRO A 294 -13.24 -9.52 -17.78
C PRO A 294 -12.81 -8.39 -18.74
N VAL A 295 -11.79 -7.62 -18.36
CA VAL A 295 -11.27 -6.49 -19.12
C VAL A 295 -9.90 -6.74 -19.76
N ALA A 296 -9.35 -7.95 -19.62
CA ALA A 296 -8.08 -8.32 -20.25
C ALA A 296 -8.08 -8.01 -21.76
N GLY A 297 -7.00 -7.40 -22.26
CA GLY A 297 -6.85 -6.97 -23.65
C GLY A 297 -7.69 -5.74 -24.06
N LYS A 298 -8.59 -5.25 -23.18
CA LYS A 298 -9.42 -4.06 -23.43
C LYS A 298 -8.85 -2.79 -22.81
N MET A 299 -7.77 -2.92 -22.02
CA MET A 299 -7.18 -1.79 -21.30
C MET A 299 -6.13 -1.07 -22.14
N GLY A 300 -6.03 0.24 -21.92
CA GLY A 300 -4.94 1.10 -22.36
C GLY A 300 -4.30 1.79 -21.15
N TYR A 301 -3.03 2.11 -21.27
CA TYR A 301 -2.22 2.68 -20.20
C TYR A 301 -1.52 3.93 -20.72
N ALA A 302 -1.78 5.07 -20.11
CA ALA A 302 -1.17 6.34 -20.43
C ALA A 302 -0.39 6.88 -19.23
N PRO A 303 0.65 7.70 -19.42
CA PRO A 303 1.38 8.32 -18.32
C PRO A 303 0.45 9.01 -17.32
N ALA A 304 0.91 9.14 -16.07
CA ALA A 304 0.22 9.94 -15.06
C ALA A 304 -0.08 11.35 -15.58
N PRO A 305 -1.34 11.82 -15.48
CA PRO A 305 -1.74 13.10 -16.07
C PRO A 305 -1.01 14.28 -15.42
N VAL A 306 -0.60 15.24 -16.21
CA VAL A 306 0.16 16.42 -15.80
C VAL A 306 -0.64 17.71 -15.90
N ASP A 307 -0.14 18.81 -15.30
CA ASP A 307 -0.55 20.19 -15.54
C ASP A 307 0.69 21.06 -15.84
N GLN A 308 1.50 21.40 -14.83
CA GLN A 308 2.68 22.26 -14.96
C GLN A 308 4.00 21.49 -14.97
N THR A 309 3.98 20.20 -14.63
CA THR A 309 5.17 19.34 -14.59
C THR A 309 5.29 18.48 -15.85
N LYS A 310 6.49 17.93 -16.09
CA LYS A 310 6.73 16.98 -17.20
C LYS A 310 6.27 15.56 -16.88
N SER A 311 6.20 15.22 -15.59
CA SER A 311 5.73 13.93 -15.07
C SER A 311 5.06 14.16 -13.73
N SER A 312 4.19 13.24 -13.31
CA SER A 312 3.45 13.31 -12.05
C SER A 312 3.27 11.94 -11.39
N GLY A 313 3.87 10.89 -11.95
CA GLY A 313 3.83 9.56 -11.37
C GLY A 313 4.51 9.51 -10.00
N TRP A 314 3.95 8.71 -9.09
CA TRP A 314 4.56 8.47 -7.78
C TRP A 314 5.68 7.41 -7.82
N LEU A 315 6.35 7.20 -6.71
CA LEU A 315 7.24 6.08 -6.47
C LEU A 315 6.84 5.42 -5.16
N TYR A 316 6.47 4.16 -5.23
CA TYR A 316 6.11 3.41 -4.05
C TYR A 316 6.63 1.97 -4.14
N THR A 317 6.94 1.41 -2.99
CA THR A 317 7.43 0.03 -2.87
C THR A 317 6.72 -0.62 -1.70
N TRP A 318 5.99 -1.68 -1.95
CA TRP A 318 5.59 -2.61 -0.91
C TRP A 318 6.75 -3.56 -0.63
N ALA A 319 7.15 -3.65 0.61
CA ALA A 319 8.35 -4.35 1.04
C ALA A 319 8.09 -5.15 2.31
N TRP A 320 8.93 -6.13 2.58
CA TRP A 320 8.90 -6.94 3.78
C TRP A 320 9.86 -6.37 4.81
N GLY A 321 9.33 -5.90 5.93
CA GLY A 321 10.10 -5.50 7.11
C GLY A 321 10.10 -6.60 8.16
N LEU A 322 11.28 -6.86 8.74
CA LEU A 322 11.47 -7.79 9.86
C LEU A 322 11.40 -7.02 11.16
N GLN A 323 10.47 -7.40 12.07
CA GLN A 323 10.37 -6.78 13.37
C GLN A 323 11.60 -7.08 14.22
N LYS A 324 12.18 -6.07 14.88
CA LYS A 324 13.38 -6.25 15.70
C LYS A 324 13.16 -7.17 16.90
N ALA A 325 11.96 -7.16 17.49
CA ALA A 325 11.59 -8.00 18.62
C ALA A 325 11.26 -9.46 18.26
N SER A 326 11.19 -9.80 16.97
CA SER A 326 10.94 -11.17 16.51
C SER A 326 11.93 -12.15 17.12
N LYS A 327 11.41 -13.29 17.57
CA LYS A 327 12.20 -14.44 18.07
C LYS A 327 12.51 -15.46 16.98
N HIS A 328 11.99 -15.24 15.77
CA HIS A 328 12.07 -16.14 14.61
C HIS A 328 12.77 -15.46 13.42
N GLN A 329 13.78 -14.61 13.67
CA GLN A 329 14.41 -13.77 12.65
C GLN A 329 15.00 -14.58 11.49
N ASP A 330 15.61 -15.72 11.74
CA ASP A 330 16.20 -16.56 10.68
C ASP A 330 15.11 -17.19 9.78
N ASP A 331 14.01 -17.66 10.35
CA ASP A 331 12.88 -18.19 9.59
C ASP A 331 12.12 -17.07 8.85
N ALA A 332 12.01 -15.92 9.48
CA ALA A 332 11.47 -14.71 8.86
C ALA A 332 12.30 -14.25 7.65
N TRP A 333 13.64 -14.28 7.75
CA TRP A 333 14.51 -13.99 6.62
C TRP A 333 14.30 -14.99 5.46
N LYS A 334 14.22 -16.30 5.74
CA LYS A 334 13.94 -17.29 4.68
C LYS A 334 12.65 -16.98 3.92
N PHE A 335 11.61 -16.57 4.66
CA PHE A 335 10.35 -16.14 4.02
C PHE A 335 10.53 -14.88 3.18
N ILE A 336 11.16 -13.83 3.72
CA ILE A 336 11.41 -12.56 3.03
C ILE A 336 12.24 -12.80 1.76
N SER A 337 13.33 -13.58 1.87
CA SER A 337 14.19 -13.93 0.75
C SER A 337 13.41 -14.68 -0.33
N TRP A 338 12.63 -15.69 0.04
CA TRP A 338 11.81 -16.44 -0.91
C TRP A 338 10.75 -15.55 -1.58
N ALA A 339 9.95 -14.80 -0.81
CA ALA A 339 8.86 -13.97 -1.32
C ALA A 339 9.36 -12.86 -2.27
N SER A 340 10.56 -12.34 -2.05
CA SER A 340 11.17 -11.29 -2.88
C SER A 340 12.07 -11.84 -4.00
N SER A 341 12.21 -13.18 -4.11
CA SER A 341 13.14 -13.82 -5.04
C SER A 341 12.65 -13.83 -6.48
N LYS A 342 13.60 -14.02 -7.40
CA LYS A 342 13.35 -14.34 -8.81
C LYS A 342 12.62 -15.68 -9.00
N GLN A 343 12.89 -16.64 -8.10
CA GLN A 343 12.19 -17.94 -8.11
C GLN A 343 10.70 -17.79 -7.82
N TYR A 344 10.35 -16.92 -6.84
CA TYR A 344 8.95 -16.60 -6.57
C TYR A 344 8.27 -15.91 -7.76
N GLU A 345 8.93 -14.97 -8.43
CA GLU A 345 8.38 -14.34 -9.65
C GLU A 345 8.11 -15.38 -10.74
N ASN A 346 9.04 -16.31 -10.97
CA ASN A 346 8.84 -17.40 -11.91
C ASN A 346 7.69 -18.31 -11.50
N LEU A 347 7.57 -18.63 -10.20
CA LEU A 347 6.46 -19.43 -9.66
C LEU A 347 5.11 -18.77 -9.93
N VAL A 348 4.99 -17.45 -9.68
CA VAL A 348 3.76 -16.70 -10.01
C VAL A 348 3.47 -16.78 -11.52
N GLY A 349 4.48 -16.51 -12.34
CA GLY A 349 4.32 -16.55 -13.80
C GLY A 349 3.84 -17.90 -14.31
N GLU A 350 4.34 -18.99 -13.77
CA GLU A 350 3.99 -20.36 -14.18
C GLU A 350 2.65 -20.85 -13.61
N LYS A 351 2.30 -20.47 -12.41
CA LYS A 351 1.10 -20.95 -11.72
C LYS A 351 -0.13 -20.06 -11.88
N LEU A 352 0.07 -18.75 -11.97
CA LEU A 352 -1.02 -17.77 -11.96
C LEU A 352 -1.06 -16.89 -13.22
N GLY A 353 -0.01 -16.95 -14.04
CA GLY A 353 0.13 -16.15 -15.25
C GLY A 353 1.16 -15.01 -15.11
N TRP A 354 1.89 -14.78 -16.20
CA TRP A 354 3.03 -13.86 -16.22
C TRP A 354 2.66 -12.38 -16.04
N SER A 355 1.43 -11.98 -16.37
CA SER A 355 0.93 -10.64 -16.09
C SER A 355 0.81 -10.34 -14.58
N ARG A 356 0.63 -11.38 -13.74
CA ARG A 356 0.46 -11.27 -12.29
C ARG A 356 1.78 -11.19 -11.50
N VAL A 357 2.93 -11.34 -12.18
CA VAL A 357 4.25 -11.26 -11.53
C VAL A 357 4.38 -9.94 -10.75
N PRO A 358 4.79 -9.97 -9.45
CA PRO A 358 4.97 -8.78 -8.64
C PRO A 358 6.24 -8.02 -9.06
N ALA A 359 6.14 -7.32 -10.18
CA ALA A 359 7.23 -6.62 -10.85
C ALA A 359 7.66 -5.32 -10.15
N GLY A 360 8.57 -4.56 -10.75
CA GLY A 360 9.00 -3.25 -10.24
C GLY A 360 10.13 -3.31 -9.23
N LYS A 361 10.69 -4.51 -8.96
CA LYS A 361 11.78 -4.67 -7.99
C LYS A 361 13.08 -5.20 -8.57
N ARG A 362 13.02 -6.08 -9.59
CA ARG A 362 14.19 -6.77 -10.17
C ARG A 362 14.43 -6.38 -11.62
N THR A 363 15.70 -6.21 -11.98
CA THR A 363 16.09 -5.95 -13.37
C THR A 363 15.75 -7.13 -14.27
N SER A 364 15.99 -8.36 -13.79
CA SER A 364 15.75 -9.58 -14.53
C SER A 364 14.27 -9.81 -14.90
N THR A 365 13.31 -9.24 -14.18
CA THR A 365 11.89 -9.30 -14.52
C THR A 365 11.63 -8.69 -15.90
N TYR A 366 12.24 -7.54 -16.18
CA TYR A 366 12.05 -6.80 -17.44
C TYR A 366 12.86 -7.37 -18.63
N THR A 367 13.71 -8.35 -18.39
CA THR A 367 14.43 -9.11 -19.44
C THR A 367 13.86 -10.51 -19.62
N ASN A 368 12.92 -10.94 -18.80
CA ASN A 368 12.22 -12.21 -18.93
C ASN A 368 11.21 -12.15 -20.10
N ALA A 369 11.49 -12.89 -21.18
CA ALA A 369 10.66 -12.88 -22.40
C ALA A 369 9.18 -13.25 -22.14
N LYS A 370 8.91 -14.16 -21.20
CA LYS A 370 7.53 -14.57 -20.85
C LYS A 370 6.79 -13.42 -20.18
N TYR A 371 7.44 -12.71 -19.22
CA TYR A 371 6.88 -11.52 -18.58
C TYR A 371 6.66 -10.39 -19.60
N VAL A 372 7.67 -10.04 -20.38
CA VAL A 372 7.59 -8.97 -21.38
C VAL A 372 6.48 -9.20 -22.37
N THR A 373 6.29 -10.45 -22.81
CA THR A 373 5.19 -10.81 -23.71
C THR A 373 3.82 -10.66 -23.05
N ALA A 374 3.64 -11.23 -21.86
CA ALA A 374 2.37 -11.19 -21.14
C ALA A 374 1.99 -9.76 -20.64
N ALA A 375 3.00 -8.98 -20.26
CA ALA A 375 2.84 -7.62 -19.76
C ALA A 375 3.00 -6.55 -20.88
N SER A 376 3.03 -6.94 -22.15
CA SER A 376 3.31 -6.03 -23.29
C SER A 376 2.38 -4.81 -23.33
N ALA A 377 1.17 -4.92 -22.82
CA ALA A 377 0.22 -3.79 -22.77
C ALA A 377 0.65 -2.68 -21.79
N PHE A 378 1.41 -3.00 -20.73
CA PHE A 378 1.69 -2.06 -19.65
C PHE A 378 3.14 -2.02 -19.15
N ALA A 379 3.99 -2.99 -19.48
CA ALA A 379 5.35 -3.09 -18.92
C ALA A 379 6.21 -1.86 -19.26
N GLU A 380 6.16 -1.37 -20.49
CA GLU A 380 6.90 -0.18 -20.91
C GLU A 380 6.38 1.07 -20.20
N ALA A 381 5.05 1.24 -20.11
CA ALA A 381 4.43 2.36 -19.39
C ALA A 381 4.83 2.35 -17.90
N THR A 382 4.84 1.18 -17.27
CA THR A 382 5.28 1.00 -15.88
C THR A 382 6.76 1.36 -15.69
N ALA A 383 7.64 0.83 -16.55
CA ALA A 383 9.08 1.11 -16.49
C ALA A 383 9.38 2.61 -16.66
N ASN A 384 8.70 3.26 -17.61
CA ASN A 384 8.84 4.70 -17.85
C ASN A 384 8.31 5.53 -16.67
N ALA A 385 7.18 5.14 -16.06
CA ALA A 385 6.63 5.80 -14.89
C ALA A 385 7.59 5.72 -13.68
N LEU A 386 8.17 4.55 -13.41
CA LEU A 386 9.17 4.36 -12.36
C LEU A 386 10.44 5.20 -12.61
N LYS A 387 10.92 5.24 -13.85
CA LYS A 387 12.13 5.98 -14.24
C LYS A 387 11.97 7.49 -14.11
N THR A 388 10.77 8.02 -14.33
CA THR A 388 10.48 9.47 -14.33
C THR A 388 10.05 9.99 -12.96
N ALA A 389 9.80 9.12 -11.99
CA ALA A 389 9.45 9.51 -10.63
C ALA A 389 10.64 10.17 -9.92
N ASP A 390 10.44 11.41 -9.43
CA ASP A 390 11.47 12.18 -8.71
C ASP A 390 10.98 12.56 -7.31
N PRO A 391 11.36 11.80 -6.26
CA PRO A 391 10.97 12.12 -4.89
C PRO A 391 11.54 13.42 -4.34
N LYS A 392 12.57 13.99 -4.96
CA LYS A 392 13.17 15.25 -4.52
C LYS A 392 12.46 16.46 -5.13
N ASN A 393 12.02 16.32 -6.39
CA ASN A 393 11.37 17.40 -7.15
C ASN A 393 10.06 16.91 -7.80
N PRO A 394 9.06 16.46 -7.03
CA PRO A 394 7.84 15.86 -7.59
C PRO A 394 6.83 16.90 -8.11
N GLY A 395 7.08 18.18 -7.89
CA GLY A 395 6.20 19.29 -8.26
C GLY A 395 6.97 20.52 -8.72
N VAL A 396 6.25 21.61 -8.84
CA VAL A 396 6.80 22.90 -9.29
C VAL A 396 7.58 23.61 -8.17
N GLN A 397 7.13 23.42 -6.92
CA GLN A 397 7.67 24.14 -5.78
C GLN A 397 8.78 23.36 -5.08
N ALA A 398 9.83 24.07 -4.65
CA ALA A 398 10.81 23.52 -3.72
C ALA A 398 10.16 23.17 -2.38
N ARG A 399 10.63 22.11 -1.75
CA ARG A 399 10.05 21.58 -0.51
C ARG A 399 11.12 21.18 0.50
N PRO A 400 10.78 21.14 1.79
CA PRO A 400 11.75 20.92 2.85
C PRO A 400 12.05 19.41 3.09
N ALA A 401 11.21 18.52 2.57
CA ALA A 401 11.35 17.07 2.71
C ALA A 401 11.06 16.35 1.39
N PRO A 402 11.72 15.20 1.12
CA PRO A 402 11.44 14.41 -0.08
C PRO A 402 10.07 13.74 0.01
N GLY A 403 9.59 13.23 -1.12
CA GLY A 403 8.36 12.47 -1.23
C GLY A 403 7.49 12.95 -2.38
N ILE A 404 6.77 12.05 -3.03
CA ILE A 404 5.90 12.38 -4.16
C ILE A 404 4.45 12.44 -3.67
N GLN A 405 3.87 11.29 -3.38
CA GLN A 405 2.49 11.14 -2.90
C GLN A 405 2.34 11.42 -1.40
N PHE A 406 3.46 11.46 -0.68
CA PHE A 406 3.51 11.74 0.77
C PHE A 406 4.64 12.72 1.05
N VAL A 407 4.61 13.36 2.21
CA VAL A 407 5.75 14.13 2.72
C VAL A 407 6.60 13.20 3.59
N GLY A 408 7.90 13.12 3.33
CA GLY A 408 8.83 12.19 3.99
C GLY A 408 9.17 12.57 5.45
N ILE A 409 8.16 12.75 6.29
CA ILE A 409 8.27 13.05 7.72
C ILE A 409 7.38 12.11 8.55
N PRO A 410 7.77 11.76 9.78
CA PRO A 410 6.99 10.86 10.63
C PRO A 410 5.55 11.32 10.89
N GLU A 411 5.34 12.61 11.00
CA GLU A 411 4.03 13.20 11.29
C GLU A 411 3.03 13.10 10.12
N PHE A 412 3.50 12.73 8.92
CA PHE A 412 2.61 12.73 7.76
C PHE A 412 1.53 11.64 7.84
N THR A 413 1.77 10.53 8.51
CA THR A 413 0.75 9.48 8.70
C THR A 413 -0.49 10.03 9.40
N ASP A 414 -0.30 10.76 10.49
CA ASP A 414 -1.38 11.39 11.25
C ASP A 414 -1.95 12.60 10.50
N LEU A 415 -1.10 13.51 10.02
CA LEU A 415 -1.52 14.69 9.26
C LEU A 415 -2.32 14.29 8.02
N GLY A 416 -1.79 13.38 7.21
CA GLY A 416 -2.44 12.89 5.99
C GLY A 416 -3.77 12.22 6.29
N THR A 417 -3.87 11.44 7.37
CA THR A 417 -5.12 10.81 7.78
C THR A 417 -6.16 11.85 8.16
N GLN A 418 -5.82 12.84 9.00
CA GLN A 418 -6.76 13.88 9.40
C GLN A 418 -7.19 14.77 8.23
N VAL A 419 -6.26 15.14 7.33
CA VAL A 419 -6.57 15.91 6.12
C VAL A 419 -7.44 15.08 5.18
N SER A 420 -7.17 13.79 5.00
CA SER A 420 -7.97 12.90 4.14
C SER A 420 -9.43 12.81 4.55
N GLN A 421 -9.73 12.87 5.86
CA GLN A 421 -11.10 12.92 6.38
C GLN A 421 -11.83 14.20 5.93
N GLN A 422 -11.14 15.34 5.92
CA GLN A 422 -11.71 16.60 5.43
C GLN A 422 -11.97 16.54 3.92
N ILE A 423 -11.02 15.97 3.15
CA ILE A 423 -11.16 15.82 1.70
C ILE A 423 -12.30 14.86 1.35
N SER A 424 -12.38 13.71 2.00
CA SER A 424 -13.47 12.74 1.81
C SER A 424 -14.84 13.35 2.16
N SER A 425 -14.90 14.17 3.21
CA SER A 425 -16.11 14.93 3.57
C SER A 425 -16.50 15.93 2.47
N ALA A 426 -15.53 16.57 1.82
CA ALA A 426 -15.79 17.43 0.68
C ALA A 426 -16.27 16.63 -0.55
N ILE A 427 -15.66 15.47 -0.85
CA ILE A 427 -16.12 14.57 -1.92
C ILE A 427 -17.58 14.13 -1.65
N ALA A 428 -17.91 13.80 -0.41
CA ALA A 428 -19.27 13.44 0.01
C ALA A 428 -20.27 14.63 0.01
N GLY A 429 -19.82 15.85 -0.24
CA GLY A 429 -20.66 17.06 -0.22
C GLY A 429 -21.10 17.51 1.18
N LYS A 430 -20.45 17.00 2.23
CA LYS A 430 -20.75 17.36 3.63
C LYS A 430 -20.11 18.68 4.06
N THR A 431 -19.07 19.12 3.35
CA THR A 431 -18.38 20.40 3.57
C THR A 431 -17.92 20.98 2.22
N SER A 432 -17.59 22.27 2.19
CA SER A 432 -16.93 22.85 1.02
C SER A 432 -15.44 22.52 1.01
N VAL A 433 -14.80 22.59 -0.16
CA VAL A 433 -13.35 22.39 -0.29
C VAL A 433 -12.59 23.43 0.51
N GLU A 434 -13.03 24.69 0.49
CA GLU A 434 -12.40 25.80 1.20
C GLU A 434 -12.43 25.58 2.73
N GLN A 435 -13.57 25.11 3.27
CA GLN A 435 -13.67 24.80 4.70
C GLN A 435 -12.82 23.59 5.07
N ALA A 436 -12.81 22.56 4.25
CA ALA A 436 -11.97 21.38 4.44
C ALA A 436 -10.48 21.76 4.47
N LEU A 437 -10.03 22.61 3.53
CA LEU A 437 -8.63 23.04 3.48
C LEU A 437 -8.26 24.03 4.57
N LYS A 438 -9.16 24.90 5.00
CA LYS A 438 -8.92 25.76 6.18
C LYS A 438 -8.66 24.94 7.44
N THR A 439 -9.43 23.87 7.66
CA THR A 439 -9.20 22.95 8.79
C THR A 439 -7.87 22.21 8.61
N SER A 440 -7.58 21.77 7.40
CA SER A 440 -6.35 21.04 7.04
C SER A 440 -5.09 21.91 7.17
N GLN A 441 -5.18 23.20 6.84
CA GLN A 441 -4.10 24.17 7.03
C GLN A 441 -3.71 24.28 8.51
N ALA A 442 -4.69 24.42 9.41
CA ALA A 442 -4.42 24.48 10.84
C ALA A 442 -3.75 23.20 11.39
N LEU A 443 -4.04 22.03 10.82
CA LEU A 443 -3.37 20.78 11.15
C LEU A 443 -1.92 20.79 10.65
N ALA A 444 -1.69 21.22 9.40
CA ALA A 444 -0.37 21.32 8.81
C ALA A 444 0.52 22.36 9.54
N GLU A 445 -0.03 23.48 9.99
CA GLU A 445 0.69 24.50 10.78
C GLU A 445 1.23 23.94 12.11
N LYS A 446 0.48 23.06 12.78
CA LYS A 446 0.96 22.38 14.00
C LYS A 446 2.17 21.48 13.72
N VAL A 447 2.20 20.84 12.57
CA VAL A 447 3.34 20.03 12.14
C VAL A 447 4.50 20.95 11.75
N ALA A 448 4.25 21.98 10.96
CA ALA A 448 5.24 22.97 10.54
C ALA A 448 6.00 23.59 11.73
N ALA A 449 5.30 23.91 12.81
CA ALA A 449 5.89 24.49 14.02
C ALA A 449 6.98 23.59 14.67
N LYS A 450 6.94 22.26 14.46
CA LYS A 450 7.97 21.34 14.96
C LYS A 450 9.30 21.45 14.19
N TYR A 451 9.27 21.99 12.98
CA TYR A 451 10.40 22.08 12.06
C TYR A 451 10.93 23.50 11.88
N ALA A 452 10.08 24.50 11.97
CA ALA A 452 10.45 25.92 11.83
C ALA A 452 11.34 26.43 12.98
N ALA A 453 11.38 25.73 14.11
CA ALA A 453 12.18 26.09 15.31
C ALA A 453 13.57 25.43 15.32
N LYS A 454 13.95 24.71 14.26
CA LYS A 454 15.27 24.05 14.12
C LYS A 454 16.13 24.75 13.09
#